data_371897adfb011c3f2bec8bd750f75936
#
_entry.id   371897adfb011c3f2bec8bd750f75936
#
_cell.length_a   1.000
_cell.length_b   1.000
_cell.length_c   1.000
_cell.angle_alpha   90.00
_cell.angle_beta   90.00
_cell.angle_gamma   90.00
#
_symmetry.space_group_name_H-M   'P 1'
#
loop_
_entity.id
_entity.type
_entity.pdbx_description
1 polymer ?
#
loop_
_entity_poly.entity_id
_entity_poly.type
_entity_poly.pdbx_seq_one_letter_code
_entity_poly.pdbx_strand_id
1 'polypeptide(L)'
;MDKTTDNKLFVGRGVYTFMVFAAFAVYFLMITGIVPRSFNLRMRDASYPLFYLVCGVMFVAVLVAAHRRNFINAAGLGRGVAGGFVRAAICVLPMFIYMSLAGSCSRPDSMLFLFNTAFVAAFFEEFIFRGFLLGQLFRYCRWGFVPASLAAAVFFGVGHVFQGGDAVSALFAALVTALGSVFFGWLYVESRYNLWFAVFLHVLMNLVWTLFSASVNGVVGSLVPNLFRLLVMAVAVVTVVVCKKRSGQTYVVSRHTLWRNRQC
;
A
#
# COMPACT_ATOMS: atom_id res chain seq x y z
N MET A 1 -20.42 7.85 -18.97
CA MET A 1 -19.18 7.07 -19.13
C MET A 1 -19.54 5.62 -18.86
N ASP A 2 -19.45 4.80 -19.88
CA ASP A 2 -19.94 3.41 -19.89
C ASP A 2 -19.25 2.57 -18.82
N LYS A 3 -20.03 2.05 -17.86
CA LYS A 3 -19.54 1.20 -16.75
C LYS A 3 -19.08 -0.19 -17.20
N THR A 4 -19.35 -0.55 -18.46
CA THR A 4 -19.13 -1.91 -18.98
C THR A 4 -17.73 -2.15 -19.50
N THR A 5 -16.98 -1.11 -19.87
CA THR A 5 -15.62 -1.24 -20.42
C THR A 5 -14.52 -1.36 -19.37
N ASP A 6 -14.77 -0.93 -18.12
CA ASP A 6 -13.73 -0.86 -17.07
C ASP A 6 -13.36 -2.23 -16.44
N ASN A 7 -14.21 -3.26 -16.62
CA ASN A 7 -14.03 -4.58 -15.98
C ASN A 7 -13.70 -5.74 -16.92
N LYS A 8 -13.44 -5.46 -18.21
CA LYS A 8 -13.18 -6.51 -19.19
C LYS A 8 -11.76 -7.07 -19.04
N LEU A 9 -11.66 -8.36 -18.71
CA LEU A 9 -10.42 -9.13 -18.80
C LEU A 9 -10.26 -9.68 -20.23
N PHE A 10 -9.04 -9.60 -20.76
CA PHE A 10 -8.67 -10.18 -22.05
C PHE A 10 -8.09 -11.59 -21.91
N VAL A 11 -7.95 -12.08 -20.68
CA VAL A 11 -7.53 -13.44 -20.33
C VAL A 11 -8.57 -14.10 -19.43
N GLY A 12 -8.63 -15.43 -19.44
CA GLY A 12 -9.53 -16.16 -18.54
C GLY A 12 -9.20 -15.89 -17.05
N ARG A 13 -10.21 -15.79 -16.18
CA ARG A 13 -10.01 -15.45 -14.75
C ARG A 13 -9.05 -16.38 -14.02
N GLY A 14 -9.12 -17.68 -14.28
CA GLY A 14 -8.21 -18.66 -13.66
C GLY A 14 -6.76 -18.41 -14.06
N VAL A 15 -6.52 -18.19 -15.35
CA VAL A 15 -5.20 -17.84 -15.88
C VAL A 15 -4.72 -16.52 -15.27
N TYR A 16 -5.59 -15.51 -15.20
CA TYR A 16 -5.23 -14.24 -14.61
C TYR A 16 -4.89 -14.35 -13.12
N THR A 17 -5.66 -15.10 -12.35
CA THR A 17 -5.36 -15.37 -10.94
C THR A 17 -3.98 -16.02 -10.79
N PHE A 18 -3.67 -17.00 -11.63
CA PHE A 18 -2.34 -17.62 -11.65
C PHE A 18 -1.24 -16.61 -11.99
N MET A 19 -1.42 -15.78 -13.04
CA MET A 19 -0.46 -14.73 -13.41
C MET A 19 -0.19 -13.75 -12.27
N VAL A 20 -1.24 -13.33 -11.53
CA VAL A 20 -1.12 -12.43 -10.39
C VAL A 20 -0.27 -13.06 -9.30
N PHE A 21 -0.56 -14.31 -8.91
CA PHE A 21 0.21 -15.00 -7.88
C PHE A 21 1.64 -15.33 -8.34
N ALA A 22 1.83 -15.76 -9.58
CA ALA A 22 3.15 -16.08 -10.11
C ALA A 22 4.07 -14.84 -10.13
N ALA A 23 3.59 -13.71 -10.64
CA ALA A 23 4.35 -12.47 -10.65
C ALA A 23 4.65 -11.99 -9.21
N PHE A 24 3.66 -12.09 -8.31
CA PHE A 24 3.86 -11.72 -6.91
C PHE A 24 4.87 -12.65 -6.21
N ALA A 25 4.80 -13.96 -6.45
CA ALA A 25 5.76 -14.93 -5.88
C ALA A 25 7.19 -14.65 -6.36
N VAL A 26 7.38 -14.37 -7.66
CA VAL A 26 8.69 -13.99 -8.19
C VAL A 26 9.22 -12.74 -7.48
N TYR A 27 8.40 -11.69 -7.36
CA TYR A 27 8.78 -10.48 -6.63
C TYR A 27 9.17 -10.80 -5.18
N PHE A 28 8.34 -11.59 -4.48
CA PHE A 28 8.54 -11.90 -3.07
C PHE A 28 9.82 -12.70 -2.84
N LEU A 29 10.12 -13.67 -3.70
CA LEU A 29 11.37 -14.42 -3.67
C LEU A 29 12.57 -13.52 -3.97
N MET A 30 12.44 -12.58 -4.90
CA MET A 30 13.50 -11.62 -5.21
C MET A 30 13.79 -10.71 -4.02
N ILE A 31 12.77 -10.09 -3.40
CA ILE A 31 12.96 -9.13 -2.30
C ILE A 31 13.43 -9.81 -1.00
N THR A 32 13.03 -11.05 -0.73
CA THR A 32 13.37 -11.78 0.52
C THR A 32 14.58 -12.69 0.41
N GLY A 33 14.95 -13.15 -0.78
CA GLY A 33 15.96 -14.18 -0.99
C GLY A 33 17.15 -13.75 -1.81
N ILE A 34 16.95 -13.52 -3.11
CA ILE A 34 18.05 -13.38 -4.08
C ILE A 34 18.68 -11.99 -4.00
N VAL A 35 17.86 -10.95 -4.05
CA VAL A 35 18.33 -9.56 -4.22
C VAL A 35 19.11 -9.03 -3.02
N PRO A 36 18.68 -9.23 -1.75
CA PRO A 36 19.44 -8.75 -0.61
C PRO A 36 20.86 -9.34 -0.52
N ARG A 37 21.04 -10.57 -1.01
CA ARG A 37 22.35 -11.26 -1.00
C ARG A 37 23.25 -10.87 -2.17
N SER A 38 22.66 -10.71 -3.36
CA SER A 38 23.41 -10.48 -4.61
C SER A 38 23.69 -9.01 -4.88
N PHE A 39 22.78 -8.11 -4.54
CA PHE A 39 22.85 -6.70 -4.88
C PHE A 39 23.00 -5.76 -3.68
N ASN A 40 23.05 -6.29 -2.46
CA ASN A 40 23.19 -5.48 -1.25
C ASN A 40 22.23 -4.28 -1.23
N LEU A 41 20.94 -4.58 -1.47
CA LEU A 41 19.86 -3.60 -1.64
C LEU A 41 19.78 -2.66 -0.44
N ARG A 42 20.12 -1.39 -0.64
CA ARG A 42 20.17 -0.39 0.42
C ARG A 42 19.25 0.78 0.10
N MET A 43 18.44 1.19 1.08
CA MET A 43 17.64 2.41 0.96
C MET A 43 18.50 3.69 0.80
N ARG A 44 19.81 3.59 1.02
CA ARG A 44 20.74 4.72 0.96
C ARG A 44 21.30 5.00 -0.43
N ASP A 45 21.06 4.13 -1.39
CA ASP A 45 21.61 4.26 -2.74
C ASP A 45 20.57 4.03 -3.85
N ALA A 46 21.00 4.17 -5.10
CA ALA A 46 20.14 4.05 -6.27
C ALA A 46 19.72 2.59 -6.58
N SER A 47 20.30 1.58 -5.92
CA SER A 47 19.93 0.18 -6.13
C SER A 47 18.48 -0.08 -5.70
N TYR A 48 18.01 0.64 -4.68
CA TYR A 48 16.66 0.50 -4.15
C TYR A 48 15.57 0.90 -5.16
N PRO A 49 15.53 2.13 -5.69
CA PRO A 49 14.54 2.48 -6.71
C PRO A 49 14.71 1.67 -8.01
N LEU A 50 15.93 1.35 -8.40
CA LEU A 50 16.19 0.54 -9.59
C LEU A 50 15.57 -0.85 -9.48
N PHE A 51 15.72 -1.51 -8.32
CA PHE A 51 15.09 -2.79 -8.06
C PHE A 51 13.56 -2.74 -8.24
N TYR A 52 12.91 -1.73 -7.63
CA TYR A 52 11.47 -1.57 -7.75
C TYR A 52 11.02 -1.22 -9.17
N LEU A 53 11.79 -0.47 -9.93
CA LEU A 53 11.50 -0.20 -11.33
C LEU A 53 11.54 -1.49 -12.17
N VAL A 54 12.56 -2.32 -11.96
CA VAL A 54 12.67 -3.62 -12.66
C VAL A 54 11.48 -4.53 -12.30
N CYS A 55 11.15 -4.67 -11.02
CA CYS A 55 9.96 -5.43 -10.59
C CYS A 55 8.67 -4.82 -11.14
N GLY A 56 8.58 -3.49 -11.20
CA GLY A 56 7.43 -2.76 -11.73
C GLY A 56 7.13 -3.12 -13.18
N VAL A 57 8.15 -3.33 -14.02
CA VAL A 57 7.98 -3.76 -15.41
C VAL A 57 7.22 -5.09 -15.49
N MET A 58 7.55 -6.06 -14.63
CA MET A 58 6.85 -7.35 -14.57
C MET A 58 5.37 -7.19 -14.22
N PHE A 59 5.05 -6.40 -13.20
CA PHE A 59 3.66 -6.15 -12.81
C PHE A 59 2.88 -5.42 -13.90
N VAL A 60 3.49 -4.41 -14.52
CA VAL A 60 2.89 -3.68 -15.64
C VAL A 60 2.65 -4.61 -16.83
N ALA A 61 3.57 -5.52 -17.14
CA ALA A 61 3.39 -6.50 -18.21
C ALA A 61 2.16 -7.40 -17.98
N VAL A 62 1.99 -7.89 -16.75
CA VAL A 62 0.79 -8.68 -16.37
C VAL A 62 -0.49 -7.87 -16.48
N LEU A 63 -0.48 -6.62 -16.01
CA LEU A 63 -1.63 -5.71 -16.12
C LEU A 63 -1.98 -5.39 -17.59
N VAL A 64 -0.97 -5.14 -18.42
CA VAL A 64 -1.17 -4.88 -19.85
C VAL A 64 -1.72 -6.12 -20.56
N ALA A 65 -1.20 -7.31 -20.26
CA ALA A 65 -1.71 -8.56 -20.82
C ALA A 65 -3.21 -8.77 -20.51
N ALA A 66 -3.61 -8.46 -19.27
CA ALA A 66 -4.98 -8.65 -18.81
C ALA A 66 -5.94 -7.52 -19.19
N HIS A 67 -5.50 -6.26 -19.18
CA HIS A 67 -6.35 -5.08 -19.31
C HIS A 67 -6.05 -4.21 -20.55
N ARG A 68 -4.99 -4.52 -21.27
CA ARG A 68 -4.52 -3.77 -22.45
C ARG A 68 -4.38 -2.26 -22.10
N ARG A 69 -5.01 -1.38 -22.88
CA ARG A 69 -4.92 0.08 -22.69
C ARG A 69 -5.51 0.59 -21.37
N ASN A 70 -6.30 -0.22 -20.66
CA ASN A 70 -6.93 0.17 -19.39
C ASN A 70 -6.11 -0.19 -18.15
N PHE A 71 -4.87 -0.65 -18.28
CA PHE A 71 -4.04 -1.15 -17.18
C PHE A 71 -3.78 -0.10 -16.09
N ILE A 72 -3.66 1.19 -16.43
CA ILE A 72 -3.47 2.28 -15.47
C ILE A 72 -4.69 2.42 -14.55
N ASN A 73 -5.91 2.37 -15.12
CA ASN A 73 -7.16 2.40 -14.33
C ASN A 73 -7.34 1.11 -13.52
N ALA A 74 -6.95 -0.04 -14.09
CA ALA A 74 -6.99 -1.31 -13.39
C ALA A 74 -6.06 -1.32 -12.15
N ALA A 75 -4.92 -0.67 -12.22
CA ALA A 75 -4.02 -0.46 -11.08
C ALA A 75 -4.50 0.61 -10.08
N GLY A 76 -5.53 1.39 -10.42
CA GLY A 76 -6.02 2.49 -9.57
C GLY A 76 -5.24 3.80 -9.69
N LEU A 77 -4.37 3.93 -10.70
CA LEU A 77 -3.51 5.10 -10.92
C LEU A 77 -4.12 6.14 -11.87
N GLY A 78 -5.21 5.82 -12.57
CA GLY A 78 -5.74 6.61 -13.68
C GLY A 78 -6.46 7.90 -13.28
N ARG A 79 -6.69 8.17 -12.00
CA ARG A 79 -7.47 9.35 -11.56
C ARG A 79 -7.22 9.73 -10.10
N GLY A 80 -7.58 10.97 -9.77
CA GLY A 80 -7.71 11.41 -8.38
C GLY A 80 -6.40 11.73 -7.67
N VAL A 81 -5.33 12.06 -8.39
CA VAL A 81 -4.02 12.41 -7.82
C VAL A 81 -4.16 13.56 -6.81
N ALA A 82 -4.64 14.73 -7.25
CA ALA A 82 -4.78 15.90 -6.38
C ALA A 82 -5.74 15.66 -5.20
N GLY A 83 -6.89 15.03 -5.46
CA GLY A 83 -7.85 14.68 -4.42
C GLY A 83 -7.32 13.62 -3.45
N GLY A 84 -6.46 12.72 -3.90
CA GLY A 84 -5.73 11.77 -3.06
C GLY A 84 -4.76 12.48 -2.13
N PHE A 85 -3.96 13.39 -2.67
CA PHE A 85 -3.00 14.19 -1.90
C PHE A 85 -3.69 15.05 -0.83
N VAL A 86 -4.70 15.83 -1.20
CA VAL A 86 -5.41 16.71 -0.25
C VAL A 86 -6.01 15.91 0.92
N ARG A 87 -6.68 14.78 0.63
CA ARG A 87 -7.23 13.92 1.70
C ARG A 87 -6.15 13.35 2.60
N ALA A 88 -5.05 12.88 2.03
CA ALA A 88 -3.92 12.35 2.79
C ALA A 88 -3.29 13.43 3.67
N ALA A 89 -3.08 14.63 3.14
CA ALA A 89 -2.52 15.77 3.89
C ALA A 89 -3.41 16.14 5.09
N ILE A 90 -4.73 16.20 4.90
CA ILE A 90 -5.68 16.44 6.00
C ILE A 90 -5.57 15.34 7.06
N CYS A 91 -5.48 14.08 6.65
CA CYS A 91 -5.39 12.96 7.59
C CYS A 91 -4.10 12.97 8.40
N VAL A 92 -2.96 13.33 7.79
CA VAL A 92 -1.64 13.32 8.46
C VAL A 92 -1.40 14.59 9.28
N LEU A 93 -2.16 15.65 9.04
CA LEU A 93 -1.96 16.95 9.70
C LEU A 93 -1.85 16.87 11.24
N PRO A 94 -2.71 16.14 11.98
CA PRO A 94 -2.56 16.00 13.43
C PRO A 94 -1.23 15.40 13.87
N MET A 95 -0.76 14.37 13.16
CA MET A 95 0.52 13.74 13.42
C MET A 95 1.68 14.70 13.12
N PHE A 96 1.62 15.41 11.99
CA PHE A 96 2.62 16.40 11.60
C PHE A 96 2.73 17.52 12.64
N ILE A 97 1.60 18.11 13.08
CA ILE A 97 1.59 19.18 14.09
C ILE A 97 2.20 18.68 15.40
N TYR A 98 1.77 17.53 15.91
CA TYR A 98 2.33 16.98 17.13
C TYR A 98 3.83 16.76 17.04
N MET A 99 4.28 16.08 15.98
CA MET A 99 5.69 15.73 15.83
C MET A 99 6.56 16.99 15.59
N SER A 100 6.03 18.03 14.97
CA SER A 100 6.74 19.29 14.79
C SER A 100 6.92 20.07 16.12
N LEU A 101 5.99 19.93 17.05
CA LEU A 101 6.01 20.64 18.34
C LEU A 101 6.74 19.85 19.43
N ALA A 102 6.61 18.53 19.46
CA ALA A 102 7.09 17.66 20.53
C ALA A 102 8.28 16.76 20.12
N GLY A 103 8.52 16.61 18.83
CA GLY A 103 9.61 15.79 18.31
C GLY A 103 10.90 16.56 18.11
N SER A 104 12.02 15.84 18.13
CA SER A 104 13.29 16.35 17.66
C SER A 104 13.39 16.17 16.15
N CYS A 105 13.63 17.24 15.41
CA CYS A 105 13.90 17.15 13.98
C CYS A 105 15.21 16.39 13.76
N SER A 106 15.14 15.25 13.07
CA SER A 106 16.34 14.51 12.68
C SER A 106 16.73 14.88 11.26
N ARG A 107 18.03 15.00 11.03
CA ARG A 107 18.53 15.14 9.66
C ARG A 107 18.59 13.73 9.07
N PRO A 108 17.90 13.48 7.94
CA PRO A 108 18.05 12.20 7.25
C PRO A 108 19.50 12.04 6.76
N ASP A 109 19.97 10.81 6.66
CA ASP A 109 21.36 10.49 6.22
C ASP A 109 21.68 11.12 4.84
N SER A 110 20.69 11.19 3.96
CA SER A 110 20.78 11.87 2.67
C SER A 110 19.38 12.17 2.11
N MET A 111 19.28 13.07 1.13
CA MET A 111 18.01 13.30 0.42
C MET A 111 17.57 12.07 -0.36
N LEU A 112 18.50 11.27 -0.86
CA LEU A 112 18.19 10.01 -1.54
C LEU A 112 17.60 8.98 -0.55
N PHE A 113 18.15 8.87 0.65
CA PHE A 113 17.57 8.02 1.71
C PHE A 113 16.15 8.45 2.05
N LEU A 114 15.92 9.75 2.25
CA LEU A 114 14.57 10.27 2.53
C LEU A 114 13.60 10.01 1.38
N PHE A 115 14.03 10.21 0.14
CA PHE A 115 13.21 9.92 -1.04
C PHE A 115 12.88 8.43 -1.14
N ASN A 116 13.85 7.55 -0.94
CA ASN A 116 13.66 6.10 -0.99
C ASN A 116 12.71 5.61 0.12
N THR A 117 12.91 6.06 1.35
CA THR A 117 12.11 5.61 2.50
C THR A 117 10.70 6.19 2.50
N ALA A 118 10.54 7.46 2.15
CA ALA A 118 9.23 8.10 2.17
C ALA A 118 8.44 7.84 0.89
N PHE A 119 9.03 8.05 -0.29
CA PHE A 119 8.29 8.01 -1.55
C PHE A 119 8.41 6.67 -2.26
N VAL A 120 9.63 6.17 -2.53
CA VAL A 120 9.82 4.96 -3.35
C VAL A 120 9.20 3.76 -2.65
N ALA A 121 9.52 3.53 -1.37
CA ALA A 121 8.94 2.45 -0.58
C ALA A 121 7.41 2.54 -0.59
N ALA A 122 6.83 3.66 -0.16
CA ALA A 122 5.39 3.82 -0.07
C ALA A 122 4.69 3.65 -1.42
N PHE A 123 5.21 4.25 -2.50
CA PHE A 123 4.60 4.13 -3.82
C PHE A 123 4.57 2.68 -4.30
N PHE A 124 5.71 2.00 -4.28
CA PHE A 124 5.79 0.64 -4.80
C PHE A 124 5.09 -0.38 -3.89
N GLU A 125 5.13 -0.21 -2.57
CA GLU A 125 4.36 -1.05 -1.66
C GLU A 125 2.85 -0.92 -1.91
N GLU A 126 2.32 0.31 -2.04
CA GLU A 126 0.91 0.50 -2.35
C GLU A 126 0.56 -0.04 -3.75
N PHE A 127 1.42 0.18 -4.75
CA PHE A 127 1.21 -0.33 -6.10
C PHE A 127 1.18 -1.87 -6.12
N ILE A 128 2.16 -2.53 -5.49
CA ILE A 128 2.29 -4.00 -5.50
C ILE A 128 1.20 -4.66 -4.67
N PHE A 129 0.97 -4.19 -3.44
CA PHE A 129 0.05 -4.86 -2.52
C PHE A 129 -1.40 -4.45 -2.72
N ARG A 130 -1.70 -3.18 -3.05
CA ARG A 130 -3.08 -2.68 -3.20
C ARG A 130 -3.50 -2.56 -4.65
N GLY A 131 -2.70 -1.94 -5.51
CA GLY A 131 -3.01 -1.80 -6.94
C GLY A 131 -2.95 -3.12 -7.69
N PHE A 132 -1.94 -3.94 -7.41
CA PHE A 132 -1.73 -5.22 -8.08
C PHE A 132 -2.35 -6.40 -7.29
N LEU A 133 -1.78 -6.85 -6.17
CA LEU A 133 -2.21 -8.10 -5.54
C LEU A 133 -3.68 -8.04 -5.09
N LEU A 134 -4.01 -7.21 -4.12
CA LEU A 134 -5.38 -7.10 -3.60
C LEU A 134 -6.35 -6.63 -4.67
N GLY A 135 -5.97 -5.58 -5.42
CA GLY A 135 -6.85 -4.97 -6.41
C GLY A 135 -7.23 -5.91 -7.53
N GLN A 136 -6.30 -6.68 -8.07
CA GLN A 136 -6.59 -7.61 -9.16
C GLN A 136 -7.38 -8.82 -8.68
N LEU A 137 -7.05 -9.37 -7.51
CA LEU A 137 -7.80 -10.49 -6.92
C LEU A 137 -9.25 -10.08 -6.60
N PHE A 138 -9.44 -8.95 -5.94
CA PHE A 138 -10.77 -8.50 -5.51
C PHE A 138 -11.64 -8.00 -6.67
N ARG A 139 -11.08 -7.14 -7.56
CA ARG A 139 -11.87 -6.49 -8.63
C ARG A 139 -12.11 -7.39 -9.84
N TYR A 140 -11.20 -8.31 -10.16
CA TYR A 140 -11.23 -9.01 -11.43
C TYR A 140 -11.26 -10.54 -11.30
N CYS A 141 -10.71 -11.11 -10.20
CA CYS A 141 -10.64 -12.55 -10.00
C CYS A 141 -11.77 -13.09 -9.10
N ARG A 142 -12.76 -12.27 -8.70
CA ARG A 142 -13.89 -12.64 -7.83
C ARG A 142 -13.50 -13.08 -6.41
N TRP A 143 -12.32 -12.77 -5.95
CA TRP A 143 -11.96 -12.97 -4.55
C TRP A 143 -12.76 -12.01 -3.67
N GLY A 144 -13.15 -12.45 -2.45
CA GLY A 144 -13.73 -11.54 -1.47
C GLY A 144 -12.67 -10.61 -0.87
N PHE A 145 -13.13 -9.57 -0.18
CA PHE A 145 -12.21 -8.63 0.49
C PHE A 145 -11.34 -9.32 1.53
N VAL A 146 -11.92 -10.22 2.35
CA VAL A 146 -11.17 -10.93 3.38
C VAL A 146 -10.05 -11.79 2.80
N PRO A 147 -10.28 -12.76 1.89
CA PRO A 147 -9.19 -13.57 1.37
C PRO A 147 -8.18 -12.75 0.55
N ALA A 148 -8.58 -11.73 -0.20
CA ALA A 148 -7.66 -10.88 -0.96
C ALA A 148 -6.80 -10.00 -0.04
N SER A 149 -7.39 -9.42 1.02
CA SER A 149 -6.65 -8.60 1.98
C SER A 149 -5.74 -9.43 2.88
N LEU A 150 -6.15 -10.64 3.28
CA LEU A 150 -5.30 -11.55 4.05
C LEU A 150 -4.08 -12.01 3.24
N ALA A 151 -4.27 -12.35 1.94
CA ALA A 151 -3.14 -12.67 1.08
C ALA A 151 -2.12 -11.50 1.04
N ALA A 152 -2.58 -10.26 0.85
CA ALA A 152 -1.71 -9.10 0.87
C ALA A 152 -1.08 -8.86 2.26
N ALA A 153 -1.85 -8.99 3.34
CA ALA A 153 -1.42 -8.71 4.71
C ALA A 153 -0.35 -9.68 5.21
N VAL A 154 -0.51 -10.97 4.95
CA VAL A 154 0.46 -12.01 5.36
C VAL A 154 1.81 -11.74 4.72
N PHE A 155 1.86 -11.54 3.41
CA PHE A 155 3.11 -11.28 2.73
C PHE A 155 3.72 -9.92 3.11
N PHE A 156 2.89 -8.90 3.34
CA PHE A 156 3.37 -7.60 3.79
C PHE A 156 3.97 -7.69 5.19
N GLY A 157 3.31 -8.38 6.12
CA GLY A 157 3.82 -8.60 7.47
C GLY A 157 5.13 -9.41 7.48
N VAL A 158 5.18 -10.52 6.73
CA VAL A 158 6.40 -11.33 6.61
C VAL A 158 7.56 -10.53 6.03
N GLY A 159 7.32 -9.66 5.06
CA GLY A 159 8.33 -8.75 4.50
C GLY A 159 8.92 -7.76 5.53
N HIS A 160 8.25 -7.55 6.67
CA HIS A 160 8.67 -6.62 7.72
C HIS A 160 9.27 -7.27 8.98
N VAL A 161 9.33 -8.60 9.03
CA VAL A 161 9.93 -9.36 10.16
C VAL A 161 11.37 -8.90 10.45
N PHE A 162 12.13 -8.56 9.42
CA PHE A 162 13.53 -8.12 9.55
C PHE A 162 13.71 -6.73 10.20
N GLN A 163 12.63 -6.02 10.48
CA GLN A 163 12.68 -4.72 11.15
C GLN A 163 12.68 -4.82 12.68
N GLY A 164 12.47 -6.02 13.25
CA GLY A 164 12.63 -6.27 14.67
C GLY A 164 14.05 -6.70 15.01
N GLY A 165 14.58 -6.19 16.15
CA GLY A 165 15.89 -6.56 16.65
C GLY A 165 15.92 -7.91 17.40
N ASP A 166 14.78 -8.42 17.81
CA ASP A 166 14.56 -9.69 18.50
C ASP A 166 13.24 -10.33 18.03
N ALA A 167 12.97 -11.57 18.44
CA ALA A 167 11.81 -12.34 17.99
C ALA A 167 10.47 -11.67 18.34
N VAL A 168 10.38 -11.03 19.50
CA VAL A 168 9.15 -10.35 19.94
C VAL A 168 8.91 -9.09 19.10
N SER A 169 9.92 -8.25 18.94
CA SER A 169 9.88 -7.04 18.10
C SER A 169 9.59 -7.39 16.64
N ALA A 170 10.18 -8.48 16.14
CA ALA A 170 9.93 -8.98 14.78
C ALA A 170 8.47 -9.41 14.57
N LEU A 171 7.91 -10.13 15.55
CA LEU A 171 6.49 -10.51 15.53
C LEU A 171 5.58 -9.29 15.60
N PHE A 172 5.88 -8.33 16.47
CA PHE A 172 5.11 -7.08 16.56
C PHE A 172 5.19 -6.28 15.26
N ALA A 173 6.37 -6.13 14.65
CA ALA A 173 6.53 -5.47 13.36
C ALA A 173 5.67 -6.14 12.29
N ALA A 174 5.71 -7.47 12.20
CA ALA A 174 4.90 -8.24 11.26
C ALA A 174 3.39 -8.05 11.48
N LEU A 175 2.91 -8.11 12.73
CA LEU A 175 1.50 -7.96 13.05
C LEU A 175 1.00 -6.54 12.78
N VAL A 176 1.72 -5.52 13.21
CA VAL A 176 1.33 -4.11 13.00
C VAL A 176 1.28 -3.79 11.51
N THR A 177 2.27 -4.23 10.74
CA THR A 177 2.30 -3.99 9.29
C THR A 177 1.24 -4.81 8.56
N ALA A 178 0.95 -6.05 8.98
CA ALA A 178 -0.16 -6.84 8.43
C ALA A 178 -1.51 -6.17 8.67
N LEU A 179 -1.78 -5.66 9.89
CA LEU A 179 -3.01 -4.91 10.19
C LEU A 179 -3.08 -3.61 9.39
N GLY A 180 -1.97 -2.90 9.29
CA GLY A 180 -1.83 -1.73 8.41
C GLY A 180 -2.14 -2.08 6.95
N SER A 181 -1.70 -3.25 6.48
CA SER A 181 -2.00 -3.73 5.12
C SER A 181 -3.50 -3.91 4.88
N VAL A 182 -4.23 -4.48 5.83
CA VAL A 182 -5.71 -4.60 5.74
C VAL A 182 -6.37 -3.22 5.69
N PHE A 183 -5.95 -2.29 6.55
CA PHE A 183 -6.47 -0.92 6.57
C PHE A 183 -6.24 -0.21 5.23
N PHE A 184 -5.01 -0.21 4.70
CA PHE A 184 -4.72 0.41 3.40
C PHE A 184 -5.46 -0.27 2.25
N GLY A 185 -5.67 -1.60 2.33
CA GLY A 185 -6.51 -2.34 1.39
C GLY A 185 -7.96 -1.87 1.42
N TRP A 186 -8.53 -1.69 2.62
CA TRP A 186 -9.88 -1.13 2.80
C TRP A 186 -9.96 0.31 2.29
N LEU A 187 -8.99 1.15 2.63
CA LEU A 187 -8.90 2.54 2.17
C LEU A 187 -8.91 2.63 0.64
N TYR A 188 -8.11 1.80 -0.04
CA TYR A 188 -8.05 1.73 -1.48
C TYR A 188 -9.40 1.34 -2.09
N VAL A 189 -10.02 0.25 -1.59
CA VAL A 189 -11.30 -0.25 -2.10
C VAL A 189 -12.41 0.77 -1.89
N GLU A 190 -12.52 1.33 -0.69
CA GLU A 190 -13.59 2.27 -0.34
C GLU A 190 -13.39 3.66 -0.94
N SER A 191 -12.19 4.00 -1.36
CA SER A 191 -11.87 5.23 -2.11
C SER A 191 -12.10 5.11 -3.62
N ARG A 192 -12.97 4.20 -4.07
CA ARG A 192 -13.27 3.93 -5.48
C ARG A 192 -12.04 3.48 -6.27
N TYR A 193 -11.22 2.67 -5.63
CA TYR A 193 -9.94 2.17 -6.16
C TYR A 193 -8.98 3.30 -6.57
N ASN A 194 -9.02 4.42 -5.85
CA ASN A 194 -8.02 5.48 -6.02
C ASN A 194 -6.77 5.13 -5.21
N LEU A 195 -5.72 4.69 -5.90
CA LEU A 195 -4.48 4.29 -5.26
C LEU A 195 -3.72 5.50 -4.67
N TRP A 196 -3.89 6.69 -5.26
CA TRP A 196 -3.14 7.88 -4.84
C TRP A 196 -3.46 8.32 -3.42
N PHE A 197 -4.67 8.06 -2.91
CA PHE A 197 -4.98 8.37 -1.51
C PHE A 197 -4.16 7.48 -0.57
N ALA A 198 -4.08 6.17 -0.84
CA ALA A 198 -3.25 5.26 -0.07
C ALA A 198 -1.75 5.61 -0.20
N VAL A 199 -1.27 5.84 -1.41
CA VAL A 199 0.12 6.25 -1.69
C VAL A 199 0.49 7.50 -0.90
N PHE A 200 -0.26 8.60 -1.04
CA PHE A 200 0.10 9.85 -0.35
C PHE A 200 -0.07 9.76 1.16
N LEU A 201 -1.04 9.00 1.67
CA LEU A 201 -1.18 8.77 3.10
C LEU A 201 0.08 8.06 3.64
N HIS A 202 0.53 7.03 2.96
CA HIS A 202 1.74 6.27 3.31
C HIS A 202 3.00 7.15 3.19
N VAL A 203 3.16 7.84 2.06
CA VAL A 203 4.29 8.78 1.84
C VAL A 203 4.39 9.80 2.95
N LEU A 204 3.30 10.48 3.28
CA LEU A 204 3.30 11.55 4.28
C LEU A 204 3.52 11.00 5.70
N MET A 205 2.98 9.82 6.02
CA MET A 205 3.26 9.15 7.30
C MET A 205 4.74 8.78 7.43
N ASN A 206 5.34 8.19 6.39
CA ASN A 206 6.76 7.84 6.38
C ASN A 206 7.64 9.09 6.45
N LEU A 207 7.28 10.16 5.73
CA LEU A 207 7.99 11.43 5.75
C LEU A 207 8.04 12.03 7.16
N VAL A 208 6.88 12.15 7.82
CA VAL A 208 6.80 12.66 9.20
C VAL A 208 7.58 11.76 10.16
N TRP A 209 7.46 10.44 10.02
CA TRP A 209 8.16 9.47 10.84
C TRP A 209 9.68 9.56 10.72
N THR A 210 10.19 9.78 9.51
CA THR A 210 11.63 9.89 9.25
C THR A 210 12.19 11.23 9.68
N LEU A 211 11.46 12.34 9.42
CA LEU A 211 11.94 13.69 9.72
C LEU A 211 11.95 14.01 11.23
N PHE A 212 11.09 13.39 12.03
CA PHE A 212 10.97 13.69 13.45
C PHE A 212 11.48 12.57 14.37
N SER A 213 12.39 11.73 13.87
CA SER A 213 13.05 10.65 14.65
C SER A 213 12.11 9.77 15.48
N ALA A 214 10.88 9.57 15.00
CA ALA A 214 9.93 8.68 15.64
C ALA A 214 10.37 7.20 15.53
N SER A 215 11.42 6.94 14.75
CA SER A 215 11.95 5.62 14.42
C SER A 215 13.04 5.10 15.39
N VAL A 216 13.23 5.73 16.55
CA VAL A 216 14.28 5.30 17.52
C VAL A 216 14.19 3.80 17.85
N ASN A 217 13.00 3.22 17.78
CA ASN A 217 12.75 1.79 17.96
C ASN A 217 12.25 1.10 16.67
N GLY A 218 12.69 1.56 15.49
CA GLY A 218 12.29 1.02 14.20
C GLY A 218 10.81 1.27 13.88
N VAL A 219 10.17 0.31 13.19
CA VAL A 219 8.74 0.40 12.79
C VAL A 219 7.81 0.41 13.98
N VAL A 220 8.19 -0.25 15.07
CA VAL A 220 7.37 -0.34 16.29
C VAL A 220 7.24 1.03 16.96
N GLY A 221 8.30 1.86 16.97
CA GLY A 221 8.29 3.19 17.56
C GLY A 221 7.95 3.23 19.05
N SER A 222 7.82 4.43 19.59
CA SER A 222 7.31 4.64 20.95
C SER A 222 5.77 4.75 20.96
N LEU A 223 5.16 4.68 22.17
CA LEU A 223 3.70 4.67 22.34
C LEU A 223 3.03 5.88 21.70
N VAL A 224 3.52 7.08 21.96
CA VAL A 224 2.83 8.32 21.55
C VAL A 224 2.82 8.49 20.01
N PRO A 225 3.93 8.35 19.27
CA PRO A 225 3.89 8.33 17.81
C PRO A 225 2.93 7.28 17.22
N ASN A 226 2.81 6.10 17.84
CA ASN A 226 1.87 5.09 17.41
C ASN A 226 0.40 5.49 17.65
N LEU A 227 0.08 6.20 18.74
CA LEU A 227 -1.25 6.76 18.94
C LEU A 227 -1.61 7.77 17.85
N PHE A 228 -0.64 8.57 17.39
CA PHE A 228 -0.87 9.48 16.26
C PHE A 228 -1.01 8.74 14.92
N ARG A 229 -0.33 7.61 14.72
CA ARG A 229 -0.61 6.74 13.57
C ARG A 229 -2.06 6.24 13.59
N LEU A 230 -2.53 5.76 14.73
CA LEU A 230 -3.93 5.33 14.88
C LEU A 230 -4.90 6.49 14.65
N LEU A 231 -4.58 7.68 15.11
CA LEU A 231 -5.38 8.88 14.86
C LEU A 231 -5.44 9.20 13.36
N VAL A 232 -4.32 9.15 12.64
CA VAL A 232 -4.29 9.32 11.17
C VAL A 232 -5.21 8.30 10.49
N MET A 233 -5.14 7.03 10.90
CA MET A 233 -6.01 5.97 10.37
C MET A 233 -7.49 6.26 10.66
N ALA A 234 -7.82 6.68 11.88
CA ALA A 234 -9.17 7.05 12.28
C ALA A 234 -9.71 8.23 11.46
N VAL A 235 -8.91 9.28 11.27
CA VAL A 235 -9.26 10.43 10.42
C VAL A 235 -9.47 10.02 8.98
N ALA A 236 -8.66 9.10 8.45
CA ALA A 236 -8.82 8.57 7.09
C ALA A 236 -10.13 7.78 6.95
N VAL A 237 -10.50 6.96 7.94
CA VAL A 237 -11.80 6.27 7.97
C VAL A 237 -12.93 7.27 7.97
N VAL A 238 -12.90 8.26 8.85
CA VAL A 238 -13.93 9.33 8.92
C VAL A 238 -14.03 10.07 7.59
N THR A 239 -12.89 10.39 6.97
CA THR A 239 -12.84 11.06 5.66
C THR A 239 -13.56 10.23 4.58
N VAL A 240 -13.30 8.93 4.50
CA VAL A 240 -13.99 8.03 3.55
C VAL A 240 -15.49 7.97 3.85
N VAL A 241 -15.88 7.81 5.12
CA VAL A 241 -17.30 7.73 5.54
C VAL A 241 -18.04 9.02 5.18
N VAL A 242 -17.46 10.17 5.49
CA VAL A 242 -18.07 11.48 5.18
C VAL A 242 -18.18 11.69 3.67
N CYS A 243 -17.11 11.39 2.91
CA CYS A 243 -17.15 11.52 1.46
C CYS A 243 -18.23 10.63 0.83
N LYS A 244 -18.36 9.39 1.30
CA LYS A 244 -19.40 8.47 0.80
C LYS A 244 -20.81 8.94 1.15
N LYS A 245 -21.04 9.35 2.41
CA LYS A 245 -22.35 9.88 2.81
C LYS A 245 -22.76 11.11 1.99
N ARG A 246 -21.83 12.07 1.81
CA ARG A 246 -22.09 13.28 1.01
C ARG A 246 -22.38 13.01 -0.47
N SER A 247 -21.77 11.96 -1.02
CA SER A 247 -21.94 11.59 -2.45
C SER A 247 -22.99 10.50 -2.68
N GLY A 248 -23.73 10.06 -1.66
CA GLY A 248 -24.75 9.00 -1.77
C GLY A 248 -24.19 7.63 -2.18
N GLN A 249 -22.91 7.37 -1.91
CA GLN A 249 -22.24 6.13 -2.32
C GLN A 249 -22.37 5.04 -1.26
N THR A 250 -22.64 3.81 -1.71
CA THR A 250 -22.64 2.61 -0.86
C THR A 250 -21.22 2.12 -0.60
N TYR A 251 -21.05 1.35 0.49
CA TYR A 251 -19.79 0.67 0.76
C TYR A 251 -19.57 -0.49 -0.21
N VAL A 252 -18.35 -0.62 -0.68
CA VAL A 252 -17.93 -1.73 -1.56
C VAL A 252 -17.69 -2.98 -0.72
N VAL A 253 -17.03 -2.82 0.43
CA VAL A 253 -16.84 -3.92 1.40
C VAL A 253 -18.13 -4.13 2.18
N SER A 254 -18.83 -5.20 1.89
CA SER A 254 -20.15 -5.55 2.46
C SER A 254 -20.23 -7.07 2.63
N ARG A 255 -21.28 -7.55 3.34
CA ARG A 255 -21.53 -9.00 3.50
C ARG A 255 -21.52 -9.78 2.17
N HIS A 256 -21.85 -9.13 1.06
CA HIS A 256 -21.88 -9.73 -0.28
C HIS A 256 -20.51 -9.79 -0.96
N THR A 257 -19.54 -9.04 -0.48
CA THR A 257 -18.20 -8.94 -1.07
C THR A 257 -17.09 -9.40 -0.11
N LEU A 258 -17.43 -9.78 1.14
CA LEU A 258 -16.42 -10.18 2.14
C LEU A 258 -15.65 -11.44 1.72
N TRP A 259 -16.34 -12.52 1.39
CA TRP A 259 -15.71 -13.82 1.08
C TRP A 259 -15.59 -14.08 -0.42
N ARG A 260 -16.52 -13.59 -1.21
CA ARG A 260 -16.50 -13.69 -2.66
C ARG A 260 -17.13 -12.44 -3.27
N ASN A 261 -16.39 -11.78 -4.17
CA ASN A 261 -16.94 -10.63 -4.89
C ASN A 261 -17.83 -11.13 -6.05
N ARG A 262 -19.14 -11.02 -5.89
CA ARG A 262 -20.14 -11.42 -6.91
C ARG A 262 -20.49 -10.26 -7.85
N GLN A 263 -19.96 -9.07 -7.61
CA GLN A 263 -20.24 -7.85 -8.42
C GLN A 263 -19.29 -7.72 -9.63
N CYS A 264 -18.35 -8.66 -9.80
CA CYS A 264 -17.35 -8.68 -10.89
C CYS A 264 -17.69 -9.73 -11.95
#